data_157ac882684da2c6fdbfa9cc525e08bc
#
_entry.id   157ac882684da2c6fdbfa9cc525e08bc
#
_cell.length_a   1.000
_cell.length_b   1.000
_cell.length_c   1.000
_cell.angle_alpha   90.00
_cell.angle_beta   90.00
_cell.angle_gamma   90.00
#
_symmetry.space_group_name_H-M   'P 1'
#
loop_
_entity.id
_entity.type
_entity.pdbx_description
1 polymer ?
#
loop_
_entity_poly.entity_id
_entity_poly.type
_entity_poly.pdbx_seq_one_letter_code
_entity_poly.pdbx_strand_id
1 'polypeptide(L)'
;MPIAAQRRPRYCQRMIYLRALIAALLCLPLPAGAQSVQWKAIACTAENPEVVRGNAVTVYFTESGQVHFEGTQYPATVNSAEIRFCFTYVTGRQGCYMISRLSGRFTITMTGSGRINGSCTPEGQKPKF
;
A
#
# COMPACT_ATOMS: atom_id res chain seq x y z
N MET A 1 19.31 -31.06 -71.80
CA MET A 1 18.69 -31.82 -70.70
C MET A 1 17.93 -30.82 -69.86
N PRO A 2 16.61 -30.87 -69.74
CA PRO A 2 15.85 -29.92 -68.93
C PRO A 2 15.89 -30.33 -67.45
N ILE A 3 16.26 -29.38 -66.61
CA ILE A 3 16.25 -29.53 -65.16
C ILE A 3 14.81 -29.51 -64.68
N ALA A 4 14.33 -30.61 -64.11
CA ALA A 4 12.99 -30.67 -63.53
C ALA A 4 12.88 -29.76 -62.30
N ALA A 5 12.07 -28.73 -62.43
CA ALA A 5 11.69 -27.88 -61.28
C ALA A 5 10.84 -28.68 -60.26
N GLN A 6 11.44 -29.08 -59.18
CA GLN A 6 10.73 -29.68 -58.05
C GLN A 6 9.71 -28.67 -57.45
N ARG A 7 8.46 -28.82 -57.76
CA ARG A 7 7.35 -28.12 -57.11
C ARG A 7 7.28 -28.63 -55.64
N ARG A 8 7.76 -27.85 -54.68
CA ARG A 8 7.49 -28.10 -53.26
C ARG A 8 5.99 -28.04 -53.00
N PRO A 9 5.41 -29.01 -52.30
CA PRO A 9 3.97 -29.03 -52.06
C PRO A 9 3.57 -27.81 -51.17
N ARG A 10 2.57 -27.08 -51.63
CA ARG A 10 1.99 -25.89 -50.97
C ARG A 10 1.46 -26.17 -49.55
N TYR A 11 1.43 -27.41 -49.12
CA TYR A 11 0.95 -27.85 -47.82
C TYR A 11 1.93 -27.49 -46.68
N CYS A 12 3.23 -27.42 -46.95
CA CYS A 12 4.22 -27.11 -45.92
C CYS A 12 4.22 -25.62 -45.51
N GLN A 13 3.82 -24.73 -46.43
CA GLN A 13 3.78 -23.28 -46.12
C GLN A 13 2.66 -22.91 -45.17
N ARG A 14 1.49 -23.60 -45.21
CA ARG A 14 0.37 -23.29 -44.29
C ARG A 14 0.63 -23.71 -42.86
N MET A 15 1.40 -24.78 -42.64
CA MET A 15 1.77 -25.23 -41.28
C MET A 15 2.78 -24.31 -40.60
N ILE A 16 3.64 -23.64 -41.35
CA ILE A 16 4.60 -22.69 -40.79
C ILE A 16 3.90 -21.43 -40.26
N TYR A 17 2.91 -20.93 -40.99
CA TYR A 17 2.13 -19.77 -40.53
C TYR A 17 1.27 -20.07 -39.30
N LEU A 18 0.69 -21.28 -39.22
CA LEU A 18 -0.10 -21.68 -38.07
C LEU A 18 0.73 -21.81 -36.79
N ARG A 19 1.97 -22.32 -36.90
CA ARG A 19 2.91 -22.40 -35.76
C ARG A 19 3.44 -21.03 -35.36
N ALA A 20 3.65 -20.12 -36.28
CA ALA A 20 4.07 -18.76 -35.99
C ALA A 20 2.97 -17.95 -35.28
N LEU A 21 1.71 -18.14 -35.62
CA LEU A 21 0.56 -17.52 -34.96
C LEU A 21 0.37 -18.00 -33.53
N ILE A 22 0.56 -19.30 -33.26
CA ILE A 22 0.46 -19.86 -31.90
C ILE A 22 1.61 -19.35 -31.02
N ALA A 23 2.83 -19.23 -31.56
CA ALA A 23 3.96 -18.67 -30.82
C ALA A 23 3.79 -17.19 -30.49
N ALA A 24 3.16 -16.41 -31.38
CA ALA A 24 2.85 -15.00 -31.12
C ALA A 24 1.79 -14.77 -30.03
N LEU A 25 0.84 -15.70 -29.85
CA LEU A 25 -0.16 -15.62 -28.77
C LEU A 25 0.43 -15.91 -27.38
N LEU A 26 1.53 -16.67 -27.30
CA LEU A 26 2.20 -17.01 -26.03
C LEU A 26 3.11 -15.89 -25.51
N CYS A 27 3.40 -14.87 -26.31
CA CYS A 27 4.21 -13.72 -25.93
C CYS A 27 3.38 -12.49 -25.50
N LEU A 28 2.08 -12.63 -25.24
CA LEU A 28 1.33 -11.56 -24.60
C LEU A 28 1.89 -11.39 -23.19
N PRO A 29 2.41 -10.18 -22.82
CA PRO A 29 2.81 -9.92 -21.45
C PRO A 29 1.59 -10.17 -20.58
N LEU A 30 1.70 -11.13 -19.67
CA LEU A 30 0.71 -11.29 -18.60
C LEU A 30 0.51 -9.92 -17.97
N PRO A 31 -0.74 -9.45 -17.79
CA PRO A 31 -0.97 -8.20 -17.10
C PRO A 31 -0.25 -8.32 -15.76
N ALA A 32 0.69 -7.40 -15.50
CA ALA A 32 1.38 -7.31 -14.24
C ALA A 32 0.29 -7.30 -13.17
N GLY A 33 0.19 -8.40 -12.41
CA GLY A 33 -0.89 -8.59 -11.45
C GLY A 33 -0.94 -7.35 -10.59
N ALA A 34 -2.10 -6.70 -10.53
CA ALA A 34 -2.31 -5.53 -9.69
C ALA A 34 -1.88 -5.95 -8.28
N GLN A 35 -0.75 -5.43 -7.81
CA GLN A 35 -0.25 -5.72 -6.48
C GLN A 35 -1.33 -5.20 -5.53
N SER A 36 -1.99 -6.12 -4.84
CA SER A 36 -2.97 -5.76 -3.83
C SER A 36 -2.26 -4.92 -2.77
N VAL A 37 -2.72 -3.68 -2.61
CA VAL A 37 -2.16 -2.77 -1.60
C VAL A 37 -2.40 -3.41 -0.23
N GLN A 38 -1.31 -3.80 0.44
CA GLN A 38 -1.39 -4.36 1.78
C GLN A 38 -1.50 -3.24 2.81
N TRP A 39 -2.66 -3.14 3.43
CA TRP A 39 -2.91 -2.28 4.56
C TRP A 39 -2.50 -2.99 5.86
N LYS A 40 -1.77 -2.28 6.70
CA LYS A 40 -1.43 -2.67 8.08
C LYS A 40 -2.17 -1.74 9.04
N ALA A 41 -2.48 -2.20 10.23
CA ALA A 41 -3.22 -1.45 11.21
C ALA A 41 -2.46 -1.36 12.53
N ILE A 42 -2.56 -0.20 13.18
CA ILE A 42 -2.00 0.08 14.49
C ILE A 42 -3.09 0.75 15.34
N ALA A 43 -3.31 0.25 16.55
CA ALA A 43 -4.19 0.88 17.51
C ALA A 43 -3.38 1.79 18.44
N CYS A 44 -3.77 3.06 18.53
CA CYS A 44 -3.08 4.09 19.30
C CYS A 44 -3.98 4.62 20.41
N THR A 45 -3.45 4.74 21.63
CA THR A 45 -4.17 5.27 22.80
C THR A 45 -3.38 6.43 23.42
N ALA A 46 -4.03 7.57 23.63
CA ALA A 46 -3.42 8.72 24.27
C ALA A 46 -3.16 8.46 25.78
N GLU A 47 -2.06 8.98 26.30
CA GLU A 47 -1.72 8.90 27.74
C GLU A 47 -2.72 9.69 28.60
N ASN A 48 -3.31 10.74 28.06
CA ASN A 48 -4.32 11.55 28.74
C ASN A 48 -5.66 11.46 28.00
N PRO A 49 -6.54 10.52 28.37
CA PRO A 49 -7.82 10.29 27.69
C PRO A 49 -8.81 11.46 27.77
N GLU A 50 -8.62 12.39 28.71
CA GLU A 50 -9.47 13.58 28.83
C GLU A 50 -9.24 14.57 27.69
N VAL A 51 -8.06 14.57 27.08
CA VAL A 51 -7.70 15.47 25.98
C VAL A 51 -8.18 14.96 24.64
N VAL A 52 -8.26 13.64 24.50
CA VAL A 52 -8.78 12.98 23.31
C VAL A 52 -10.05 12.24 23.72
N ARG A 53 -11.20 12.76 23.32
CA ARG A 53 -12.46 12.07 23.54
C ARG A 53 -12.43 10.72 22.87
N GLY A 54 -12.22 9.65 23.64
CA GLY A 54 -12.48 8.34 23.14
C GLY A 54 -11.34 7.34 23.25
N ASN A 55 -11.73 6.16 22.94
CA ASN A 55 -11.01 4.92 22.89
C ASN A 55 -9.81 4.98 21.93
N ALA A 56 -9.04 3.90 21.90
CA ALA A 56 -7.94 3.76 20.96
C ALA A 56 -8.37 4.10 19.52
N VAL A 57 -7.54 4.88 18.83
CA VAL A 57 -7.72 5.24 17.43
C VAL A 57 -6.93 4.25 16.60
N THR A 58 -7.56 3.67 15.58
CA THR A 58 -6.87 2.78 14.64
C THR A 58 -6.36 3.59 13.45
N VAL A 59 -5.07 3.47 13.18
CA VAL A 59 -4.40 4.04 12.02
C VAL A 59 -4.05 2.91 11.06
N TYR A 60 -4.58 2.95 9.85
CA TYR A 60 -4.21 2.02 8.77
C TYR A 60 -3.14 2.66 7.91
N PHE A 61 -2.13 1.91 7.52
CA PHE A 61 -1.04 2.43 6.70
C PHE A 61 -0.53 1.40 5.69
N THR A 62 0.14 1.89 4.66
CA THR A 62 0.85 1.08 3.67
C THR A 62 2.34 1.40 3.72
N GLU A 63 3.19 0.44 3.40
CA GLU A 63 4.64 0.68 3.30
C GLU A 63 4.99 1.63 2.14
N SER A 64 4.07 1.85 1.21
CA SER A 64 4.23 2.80 0.09
C SER A 64 3.97 4.25 0.46
N GLY A 65 3.59 4.55 1.71
CA GLY A 65 3.44 5.93 2.19
C GLY A 65 2.03 6.47 2.12
N GLN A 66 1.03 5.66 2.43
CA GLN A 66 -0.36 6.10 2.57
C GLN A 66 -0.88 5.74 3.96
N VAL A 67 -1.72 6.60 4.52
CA VAL A 67 -2.41 6.41 5.79
C VAL A 67 -3.90 6.63 5.59
N HIS A 68 -4.70 5.74 6.15
CA HIS A 68 -6.14 5.93 6.28
C HIS A 68 -6.45 6.17 7.76
N PHE A 69 -7.00 7.33 8.05
CA PHE A 69 -7.27 7.81 9.40
C PHE A 69 -8.63 8.50 9.46
N GLU A 70 -9.49 8.09 10.38
CA GLU A 70 -10.84 8.64 10.55
C GLU A 70 -11.64 8.78 9.24
N GLY A 71 -11.62 7.75 8.41
CA GLY A 71 -12.36 7.73 7.14
C GLY A 71 -11.71 8.49 5.98
N THR A 72 -10.55 9.10 6.17
CA THR A 72 -9.84 9.88 5.15
C THR A 72 -8.46 9.31 4.89
N GLN A 73 -8.03 9.36 3.63
CA GLN A 73 -6.70 8.93 3.21
C GLN A 73 -5.76 10.13 3.12
N TYR A 74 -4.57 9.98 3.70
CA TYR A 74 -3.52 11.00 3.72
C TYR A 74 -2.21 10.45 3.16
N PRO A 75 -1.40 11.30 2.50
CA PRO A 75 -0.02 10.95 2.19
C PRO A 75 0.79 10.86 3.48
N ALA A 76 1.70 9.90 3.57
CA ALA A 76 2.50 9.66 4.75
C ALA A 76 3.95 9.36 4.40
N THR A 77 4.85 9.66 5.31
CA THR A 77 6.21 9.12 5.29
C THR A 77 6.20 7.85 6.14
N VAL A 78 6.47 6.70 5.52
CA VAL A 78 6.53 5.39 6.19
C VAL A 78 7.90 4.80 5.93
N ASN A 79 8.63 4.50 6.99
CA ASN A 79 9.93 3.82 6.94
C ASN A 79 10.05 2.83 8.10
N SER A 80 11.20 2.18 8.25
CA SER A 80 11.42 1.17 9.29
C SER A 80 11.34 1.72 10.71
N ALA A 81 11.60 3.02 10.91
CA ALA A 81 11.65 3.65 12.23
C ALA A 81 10.36 4.37 12.60
N GLU A 82 9.65 4.96 11.64
CA GLU A 82 8.53 5.84 11.93
C GLU A 82 7.44 5.85 10.83
N ILE A 83 6.24 6.25 11.25
CA ILE A 83 5.14 6.64 10.38
C ILE A 83 4.81 8.09 10.72
N ARG A 84 4.78 8.97 9.71
CA ARG A 84 4.49 10.39 9.88
C ARG A 84 3.47 10.85 8.86
N PHE A 85 2.39 11.47 9.32
CA PHE A 85 1.37 12.07 8.45
C PHE A 85 0.72 13.27 9.14
N CYS A 86 0.17 14.19 8.34
CA CYS A 86 -0.59 15.32 8.81
C CYS A 86 -2.03 15.22 8.32
N PHE A 87 -2.96 15.67 9.14
CA PHE A 87 -4.40 15.63 8.86
C PHE A 87 -5.01 16.99 9.19
N THR A 88 -6.18 17.25 8.61
CA THR A 88 -6.94 18.48 8.85
C THR A 88 -8.33 18.10 9.35
N TYR A 89 -8.72 18.63 10.49
CA TYR A 89 -10.08 18.48 11.00
C TYR A 89 -11.07 19.34 10.21
N VAL A 90 -12.35 18.99 10.29
CA VAL A 90 -13.46 19.77 9.70
C VAL A 90 -13.46 21.23 10.17
N THR A 91 -12.94 21.49 11.37
CA THR A 91 -12.78 22.83 11.94
C THR A 91 -11.62 23.64 11.34
N GLY A 92 -10.86 23.09 10.39
CA GLY A 92 -9.66 23.70 9.82
C GLY A 92 -8.40 23.56 10.68
N ARG A 93 -8.47 22.95 11.86
CA ARG A 93 -7.29 22.64 12.67
C ARG A 93 -6.46 21.55 12.00
N GLN A 94 -5.16 21.78 11.97
CA GLN A 94 -4.20 20.79 11.46
C GLN A 94 -3.50 20.09 12.62
N GLY A 95 -3.27 18.80 12.44
CA GLY A 95 -2.48 17.98 13.34
C GLY A 95 -1.51 17.09 12.57
N CYS A 96 -0.35 16.81 13.16
CA CYS A 96 0.60 15.87 12.58
C CYS A 96 0.88 14.74 13.57
N TYR A 97 0.71 13.51 13.13
CA TYR A 97 1.10 12.31 13.84
C TYR A 97 2.54 11.94 13.52
N MET A 98 3.27 11.56 14.55
CA MET A 98 4.55 10.88 14.44
C MET A 98 4.50 9.63 15.32
N ILE A 99 4.55 8.47 14.72
CA ILE A 99 4.48 7.16 15.38
C ILE A 99 5.83 6.48 15.24
N SER A 100 6.49 6.18 16.35
CA SER A 100 7.71 5.38 16.35
C SER A 100 7.37 3.90 16.21
N ARG A 101 7.85 3.25 15.16
CA ARG A 101 7.68 1.80 14.95
C ARG A 101 8.58 0.98 15.87
N LEU A 102 9.64 1.59 16.40
CA LEU A 102 10.60 0.94 17.29
C LEU A 102 10.09 0.88 18.72
N SER A 103 9.55 1.99 19.23
CA SER A 103 9.07 2.09 20.60
C SER A 103 7.56 1.93 20.77
N GLY A 104 6.81 2.02 19.67
CA GLY A 104 5.34 2.07 19.71
C GLY A 104 4.79 3.38 20.29
N ARG A 105 5.60 4.39 20.56
CA ARG A 105 5.12 5.68 21.07
C ARG A 105 4.67 6.57 19.92
N PHE A 106 3.68 7.40 20.18
CA PHE A 106 3.27 8.42 19.23
C PHE A 106 3.22 9.81 19.88
N THR A 107 3.33 10.81 19.03
CA THR A 107 3.13 12.21 19.36
C THR A 107 2.24 12.84 18.31
N ILE A 108 1.21 13.58 18.74
CA ILE A 108 0.42 14.44 17.88
C ILE A 108 0.80 15.87 18.21
N THR A 109 1.16 16.65 17.19
CA THR A 109 1.37 18.08 17.31
C THR A 109 0.18 18.78 16.65
N MET A 110 -0.58 19.55 17.42
CA MET A 110 -1.75 20.29 16.93
C MET A 110 -1.42 21.77 16.78
N THR A 111 -1.92 22.39 15.72
CA THR A 111 -1.80 23.85 15.54
C THR A 111 -2.53 24.57 16.67
N GLY A 112 -1.79 25.38 17.45
CA GLY A 112 -2.34 26.17 18.55
C GLY A 112 -2.70 25.40 19.84
N SER A 113 -2.37 24.11 19.92
CA SER A 113 -2.70 23.29 21.10
C SER A 113 -1.55 22.32 21.34
N GLY A 114 -0.72 22.46 22.22
CA GLY A 114 0.33 21.56 22.71
C GLY A 114 0.57 20.22 21.98
N ARG A 115 1.28 19.34 22.66
CA ARG A 115 1.54 17.98 22.19
C ARG A 115 0.68 16.96 22.93
N ILE A 116 0.18 15.98 22.22
CA ILE A 116 -0.49 14.82 22.78
C ILE A 116 0.43 13.61 22.57
N ASN A 117 0.75 12.90 23.64
CA ASN A 117 1.57 11.71 23.60
C ASN A 117 0.73 10.46 23.89
N GLY A 118 1.20 9.33 23.46
CA GLY A 118 0.58 8.06 23.74
C GLY A 118 1.39 6.87 23.24
N SER A 119 0.73 5.73 23.21
CA SER A 119 1.32 4.47 22.74
C SER A 119 0.45 3.81 21.69
N CYS A 120 1.09 3.12 20.76
CA CYS A 120 0.45 2.34 19.72
C CYS A 120 0.88 0.88 19.83
N THR A 121 -0.06 -0.01 19.59
CA THR A 121 0.19 -1.47 19.51
C THR A 121 -0.24 -1.98 18.15
N PRO A 122 0.55 -2.86 17.50
CA PRO A 122 0.14 -3.49 16.25
C PRO A 122 -1.17 -4.25 16.45
N GLU A 123 -2.10 -4.11 15.51
CA GLU A 123 -3.32 -4.95 15.53
C GLU A 123 -2.95 -6.42 15.43
N GLY A 124 -3.63 -7.25 16.24
CA GLY A 124 -3.36 -8.69 16.36
C GLY A 124 -2.50 -9.07 17.55
N GLN A 125 -1.83 -8.14 18.20
CA GLN A 125 -1.28 -8.36 19.53
C GLN A 125 -2.38 -8.02 20.56
N LYS A 126 -3.04 -9.06 21.11
CA LYS A 126 -3.92 -8.86 22.27
C LYS A 126 -3.09 -8.20 23.37
N PRO A 127 -3.57 -7.07 23.95
CA PRO A 127 -2.91 -6.53 25.14
C PRO A 127 -2.82 -7.65 26.16
N LYS A 128 -1.62 -7.90 26.63
CA LYS A 128 -1.41 -8.79 27.79
C LYS A 128 -1.86 -8.00 29.02
N PHE A 129 -3.09 -8.26 29.44
CA PHE A 129 -3.54 -7.87 30.76
C PHE A 129 -3.01 -8.84 31.77
#